data_8c7d213120eaed75592d30f23099e9a7
#
_entry.id   8c7d213120eaed75592d30f23099e9a7
#
_cell.length_a   1.000
_cell.length_b   1.000
_cell.length_c   1.000
_cell.angle_alpha   90.00
_cell.angle_beta   90.00
_cell.angle_gamma   90.00
#
_symmetry.space_group_name_H-M   'P 1'
#
loop_
_entity.id
_entity.type
_entity.pdbx_description
1 polymer ?
#
loop_
_entity_poly.entity_id
_entity_poly.type
_entity_poly.pdbx_seq_one_letter_code
_entity_poly.pdbx_strand_id
1 'polypeptide(L)' 'AEQHFEYHRPLVAGMALTAKTRPGKTWEKEGKRGGKLHFSESITEYYDESGELVVTARGVGVRTERVIEQK' A
#
# COMPACT_ATOMS: atom_id res chain seq x y z
N ALA A 1 5.17 5.19 -7.24
CA ALA A 1 4.48 4.15 -6.51
C ALA A 1 5.30 2.89 -6.48
N GLU A 2 5.31 2.23 -5.35
CA GLU A 2 6.08 1.03 -5.15
C GLU A 2 5.21 -0.04 -4.54
N GLN A 3 5.56 -1.28 -4.82
CA GLN A 3 4.90 -2.40 -4.21
C GLN A 3 5.95 -3.39 -3.76
N HIS A 4 5.79 -3.87 -2.54
CA HIS A 4 6.69 -4.84 -1.96
C HIS A 4 5.88 -5.96 -1.38
N PHE A 5 6.32 -7.19 -1.63
CA PHE A 5 5.68 -8.36 -1.09
C PHE A 5 6.70 -9.10 -0.24
N GLU A 6 6.30 -9.42 0.96
CA GLU A 6 7.13 -10.20 1.84
C GLU A 6 6.40 -11.48 2.17
N TYR A 7 6.99 -12.61 1.79
CA TYR A 7 6.38 -13.91 2.01
C TYR A 7 6.97 -14.51 3.28
N HIS A 8 6.10 -14.82 4.22
CA HIS A 8 6.54 -15.39 5.48
C HIS A 8 6.39 -16.89 5.49
N ARG A 9 5.52 -17.41 4.62
CA ARG A 9 5.26 -18.84 4.52
C ARG A 9 4.95 -19.13 3.07
N PRO A 10 5.18 -20.38 2.63
CA PRO A 10 4.87 -20.71 1.25
C PRO A 10 3.38 -20.63 0.97
N LEU A 11 3.05 -20.18 -0.21
CA LEU A 11 1.67 -20.19 -0.67
C LEU A 11 1.37 -21.50 -1.32
N VAL A 12 0.24 -22.08 -0.96
CA VAL A 12 -0.17 -23.38 -1.48
C VAL A 12 -1.50 -23.21 -2.19
N ALA A 13 -1.65 -23.89 -3.29
CA ALA A 13 -2.91 -23.84 -4.04
C ALA A 13 -4.05 -24.34 -3.15
N GLY A 14 -5.18 -23.66 -3.22
CA GLY A 14 -6.31 -24.01 -2.39
C GLY A 14 -6.28 -23.45 -0.99
N MET A 15 -5.25 -22.70 -0.66
CA MET A 15 -5.15 -22.08 0.65
C MET A 15 -6.15 -20.94 0.76
N ALA A 16 -6.88 -20.92 1.86
CA ALA A 16 -7.81 -19.83 2.13
C ALA A 16 -7.10 -18.75 2.91
N LEU A 17 -7.17 -17.53 2.40
CA LEU A 17 -6.47 -16.40 3.00
C LEU A 17 -7.48 -15.34 3.39
N THR A 18 -7.21 -14.70 4.51
CA THR A 18 -7.95 -13.53 4.96
C THR A 18 -7.06 -12.32 4.83
N ALA A 19 -7.55 -11.30 4.18
CA ALA A 19 -6.78 -10.08 3.95
C ALA A 19 -7.25 -9.01 4.89
N LYS A 20 -6.29 -8.30 5.49
CA LYS A 20 -6.58 -7.13 6.30
C LYS A 20 -5.70 -6.00 5.83
N THR A 21 -6.31 -4.87 5.52
CA THR A 21 -5.59 -3.72 5.03
C THR A 21 -5.64 -2.62 6.06
N ARG A 22 -4.51 -1.98 6.28
CA ARG A 22 -4.43 -0.85 7.19
C ARG A 22 -3.57 0.23 6.55
N PRO A 23 -3.81 1.48 6.92
CA PRO A 23 -2.97 2.56 6.41
C PRO A 23 -1.60 2.51 7.07
N GLY A 24 -0.60 2.84 6.28
CA GLY A 24 0.73 2.98 6.78
C GLY A 24 1.07 4.44 6.97
N LYS A 25 2.27 4.81 6.59
CA LYS A 25 2.74 6.16 6.74
C LYS A 25 2.24 7.04 5.61
N THR A 26 2.10 8.31 5.89
CA THR A 26 1.79 9.29 4.87
C THR A 26 2.79 10.42 4.99
N TRP A 27 3.17 10.98 3.86
CA TRP A 27 4.09 12.12 3.87
C TRP A 27 3.87 12.92 2.61
N GLU A 28 4.47 14.12 2.58
CA GLU A 28 4.31 15.04 1.48
C GLU A 28 5.68 15.50 1.02
N LYS A 29 5.76 15.80 -0.26
CA LYS A 29 6.94 16.40 -0.84
C LYS A 29 6.50 17.49 -1.81
N GLU A 30 7.33 18.50 -1.94
CA GLU A 30 7.06 19.51 -2.92
C GLU A 30 7.52 19.07 -4.29
N GLY A 31 6.64 19.19 -5.26
CA GLY A 31 6.97 18.90 -6.62
C GLY A 31 7.72 20.04 -7.26
N LYS A 32 8.31 19.76 -8.39
CA LYS A 32 9.12 20.76 -9.08
C LYS A 32 8.31 21.90 -9.63
N ARG A 33 7.02 21.68 -9.83
CA ARG A 33 6.19 22.70 -10.41
C ARG A 33 5.31 23.40 -9.39
N GLY A 34 5.70 23.30 -8.15
CA GLY A 34 4.98 24.01 -7.12
C GLY A 34 3.82 23.25 -6.51
N GLY A 35 3.48 22.13 -7.07
CA GLY A 35 2.43 21.31 -6.46
C GLY A 35 2.99 20.42 -5.39
N LYS A 36 2.12 19.94 -4.55
CA LYS A 36 2.54 19.00 -3.50
C LYS A 36 2.21 17.59 -3.92
N LEU A 37 3.11 16.69 -3.58
CA LEU A 37 2.90 15.27 -3.79
C LEU A 37 2.57 14.65 -2.45
N HIS A 38 1.44 13.97 -2.42
CA HIS A 38 1.00 13.30 -1.20
C HIS A 38 1.22 11.81 -1.37
N PHE A 39 2.03 11.25 -0.49
CA PHE A 39 2.33 9.85 -0.53
C PHE A 39 1.58 9.15 0.58
N SER A 40 1.02 8.01 0.26
CA SER A 40 0.33 7.22 1.26
C SER A 40 0.73 5.76 1.10
N GLU A 41 1.00 5.13 2.20
CA GLU A 41 1.38 3.73 2.24
C GLU A 41 0.19 2.93 2.74
N SER A 42 -0.04 1.80 2.13
CA SER A 42 -1.04 0.87 2.60
C SER A 42 -0.39 -0.49 2.79
N ILE A 43 -0.80 -1.16 3.84
CA ILE A 43 -0.23 -2.44 4.19
C ILE A 43 -1.37 -3.44 4.24
N THR A 44 -1.25 -4.50 3.45
CA THR A 44 -2.22 -5.57 3.45
C THR A 44 -1.55 -6.81 3.97
N GLU A 45 -2.15 -7.41 4.97
CA GLU A 45 -1.63 -8.62 5.57
C GLU A 45 -2.58 -9.76 5.27
N TYR A 46 -2.03 -10.87 4.82
CA TYR A 46 -2.80 -12.05 4.48
C TYR A 46 -2.53 -13.12 5.52
N TYR A 47 -3.59 -13.66 6.07
CA TYR A 47 -3.50 -14.66 7.13
C TYR A 47 -4.13 -15.96 6.64
N ASP A 48 -3.55 -17.07 7.06
CA ASP A 48 -4.13 -18.36 6.70
C ASP A 48 -5.26 -18.72 7.66
N GLU A 49 -5.77 -19.92 7.52
CA GLU A 49 -6.94 -20.32 8.30
C GLU A 49 -6.64 -20.43 9.77
N SER A 50 -5.40 -20.67 10.13
CA SER A 50 -5.03 -20.76 11.53
C SER A 50 -4.71 -19.40 12.12
N GLY A 51 -4.79 -18.34 11.32
CA GLY A 51 -4.54 -17.00 11.81
C GLY A 51 -3.09 -16.57 11.76
N GLU A 52 -2.27 -17.31 11.02
CA GLU A 52 -0.86 -16.95 10.92
C GLU A 52 -0.62 -16.09 9.70
N LEU A 53 0.29 -15.15 9.86
CA LEU A 53 0.63 -14.23 8.79
C LEU A 53 1.41 -14.96 7.71
N VAL A 54 0.91 -14.87 6.47
CA VAL A 54 1.53 -15.55 5.35
C VAL A 54 2.24 -14.58 4.44
N VAL A 55 1.59 -13.48 4.10
CA VAL A 55 2.14 -12.50 3.16
C VAL A 55 1.85 -11.13 3.70
N THR A 56 2.82 -10.24 3.54
CA THR A 56 2.64 -8.83 3.79
C THR A 56 2.86 -8.09 2.48
N ALA A 57 1.86 -7.37 2.04
CA ALA A 57 1.94 -6.57 0.82
C ALA A 57 1.95 -5.11 1.23
N ARG A 58 2.96 -4.39 0.76
CA ARG A 58 3.08 -2.98 1.06
C ARG A 58 3.08 -2.21 -0.23
N GLY A 59 2.20 -1.24 -0.34
CA GLY A 59 2.13 -0.41 -1.51
C GLY A 59 2.21 1.05 -1.14
N VAL A 60 2.82 1.82 -2.02
CA VAL A 60 2.91 3.27 -1.84
C VAL A 60 2.23 3.91 -3.03
N GLY A 61 1.22 4.70 -2.75
CA GLY A 61 0.55 5.46 -3.79
C GLY A 61 0.94 6.92 -3.68
N VAL A 62 0.84 7.61 -4.79
CA VAL A 62 1.14 9.02 -4.82
C VAL A 62 -0.05 9.75 -5.41
N ARG A 63 -0.40 10.83 -4.78
CA ARG A 63 -1.46 11.70 -5.26
C ARG A 63 -0.88 13.08 -5.47
N THR A 64 -1.09 13.61 -6.65
CA THR A 64 -0.62 14.94 -6.96
C THR A 64 -1.70 15.94 -6.61
N GLU A 65 -1.33 16.91 -5.80
CA GLU A 65 -2.24 18.00 -5.54
C GLU A 65 -2.17 18.94 -6.74
N ARG A 66 -3.25 18.98 -7.45
CA ARG A 66 -3.29 19.75 -8.66
C ARG A 66 -4.16 20.97 -8.44
N VAL A 67 -3.61 22.09 -8.78
CA VAL A 67 -4.43 23.30 -8.80
C VAL A 67 -5.13 23.33 -10.14
N ILE A 68 -6.41 23.12 -10.12
CA ILE A 68 -7.18 23.15 -11.33
C ILE A 68 -7.65 24.57 -11.54
N GLU A 69 -7.21 25.14 -12.63
CA GLU A 69 -7.66 26.46 -12.94
C GLU A 69 -8.98 26.39 -13.66
N GLN A 70 -9.95 27.01 -13.06
CA GLN A 70 -11.27 27.04 -13.65
C GLN A 70 -11.38 28.29 -14.48
N LYS A 71 -11.81 28.10 -15.68
CA LYS A 71 -12.02 29.22 -16.57
C LYS A 71 -13.47 29.60 -16.63
#